data_32830aa220411833a1e64d1e618e2b11
#
_entry.id   32830aa220411833a1e64d1e618e2b11
#
_cell.length_a   1.000
_cell.length_b   1.000
_cell.length_c   1.000
_cell.angle_alpha   90.00
_cell.angle_beta   90.00
_cell.angle_gamma   90.00
#
_symmetry.space_group_name_H-M   'P 1'
#
loop_
_entity.id
_entity.type
_entity.pdbx_description
1 polymer ?
#
loop_
_entity_poly.entity_id
_entity_poly.type
_entity_poly.pdbx_seq_one_letter_code
_entity_poly.pdbx_strand_id
1 'polypeptide(L)'
;MLIKRTLYGTDINNNIPARCFDEIISIDGICGNGHNAYISMDSDMLCKGMSLLGQTGIGKTHLCLKVIQQLRANMTEAYSMVVIQVKDDFLDCYREGDVIIGQGKYAGEIQMWNCFRDLLFDGWGEINVERNCREFAEQLFSDKQNQSQQFFVDGAKLLLYSVLLTYINRARNSLSERSKLSNKGLRDFFVKYSPEQYKNLMQDCVEPGLLRMVLGDDVNNLQALGVMGEAVTTVINCFTDVFAEDGDFSIREFVHNKKGKTLFINYDPAYKDTQTKVYKSMVNMMLKEVLSQNASKGKTIFICDELPVIGKVDLSYAVNLGRAKGFVCIVGFQSIEQIYSTYGEKDGNVLLAGLCSKLFFKPNDPASRKHITDYFGKGILEYIDISPGGTRIRREEGNLVDDTDILNLRVGDCFVGLSNGEMFKIHIA
;
A
#
# COMPACT_ATOMS: atom_id res chain seq x y z
N MET A 1 14.77 -40.12 -20.60
CA MET A 1 13.62 -39.33 -20.11
C MET A 1 13.75 -39.27 -18.61
N LEU A 2 13.86 -38.07 -18.05
CA LEU A 2 13.94 -37.88 -16.63
C LEU A 2 12.55 -37.53 -16.06
N ILE A 3 12.07 -38.32 -15.11
CA ILE A 3 10.80 -38.07 -14.41
C ILE A 3 11.14 -37.75 -12.97
N LYS A 4 10.66 -36.58 -12.47
CA LYS A 4 10.78 -36.15 -11.08
C LYS A 4 9.46 -36.43 -10.36
N ARG A 5 9.48 -37.13 -9.22
CA ARG A 5 8.30 -37.41 -8.38
C ARG A 5 8.60 -37.01 -6.94
N THR A 6 7.63 -36.48 -6.24
CA THR A 6 7.72 -36.22 -4.82
C THR A 6 7.26 -37.47 -4.05
N LEU A 7 8.18 -38.05 -3.26
CA LEU A 7 7.85 -39.19 -2.38
C LEU A 7 7.42 -38.74 -0.98
N TYR A 8 8.03 -37.69 -0.50
CA TYR A 8 7.69 -37.09 0.79
C TYR A 8 7.71 -35.57 0.68
N GLY A 9 6.63 -34.94 1.14
CA GLY A 9 6.31 -33.53 0.94
C GLY A 9 5.11 -33.36 0.01
N THR A 10 4.71 -32.13 -0.25
CA THR A 10 3.57 -31.82 -1.16
C THR A 10 4.01 -31.96 -2.62
N ASP A 11 3.29 -32.73 -3.40
CA ASP A 11 3.48 -32.77 -4.86
C ASP A 11 2.87 -31.54 -5.52
N ILE A 12 3.60 -30.45 -5.48
CA ILE A 12 3.13 -29.09 -5.88
C ILE A 12 2.65 -29.06 -7.33
N ASN A 13 3.27 -29.84 -8.23
CA ASN A 13 2.90 -29.83 -9.64
C ASN A 13 1.56 -30.55 -9.92
N ASN A 14 1.20 -31.53 -9.10
CA ASN A 14 0.03 -32.38 -9.32
C ASN A 14 -1.06 -32.21 -8.25
N ASN A 15 -0.80 -31.41 -7.20
CA ASN A 15 -1.79 -31.16 -6.16
C ASN A 15 -2.99 -30.38 -6.73
N ILE A 16 -4.19 -30.85 -6.43
CA ILE A 16 -5.46 -30.19 -6.73
C ILE A 16 -6.00 -29.67 -5.41
N PRO A 17 -6.00 -28.33 -5.20
CA PRO A 17 -6.44 -27.77 -3.95
C PRO A 17 -7.95 -27.98 -3.72
N ALA A 18 -8.35 -28.16 -2.48
CA ALA A 18 -9.75 -28.21 -2.11
C ALA A 18 -10.41 -26.82 -2.28
N ARG A 19 -11.67 -26.79 -2.70
CA ARG A 19 -12.45 -25.55 -2.72
C ARG A 19 -12.96 -25.20 -1.32
N CYS A 20 -12.96 -23.91 -0.98
CA CYS A 20 -13.59 -23.41 0.22
C CYS A 20 -15.11 -23.52 0.11
N PHE A 21 -15.80 -23.84 1.22
CA PHE A 21 -17.27 -23.94 1.23
C PHE A 21 -17.91 -22.57 1.01
N ASP A 22 -17.42 -21.54 1.73
CA ASP A 22 -17.91 -20.15 1.66
C ASP A 22 -16.92 -19.28 0.88
N GLU A 23 -16.61 -19.69 -0.37
CA GLU A 23 -15.64 -18.97 -1.18
C GLU A 23 -16.13 -17.56 -1.56
N ILE A 24 -15.25 -16.57 -1.39
CA ILE A 24 -15.45 -15.19 -1.87
C ILE A 24 -14.70 -14.97 -3.16
N ILE A 25 -13.54 -15.61 -3.32
CA ILE A 25 -12.73 -15.61 -4.53
C ILE A 25 -12.59 -17.05 -5.02
N SER A 26 -12.83 -17.25 -6.31
CA SER A 26 -12.60 -18.50 -7.03
C SER A 26 -11.98 -18.20 -8.38
N ILE A 27 -10.67 -18.36 -8.52
CA ILE A 27 -9.96 -18.15 -9.77
C ILE A 27 -9.69 -19.48 -10.42
N ASP A 28 -10.31 -19.70 -11.55
CA ASP A 28 -10.18 -20.92 -12.34
C ASP A 28 -8.82 -21.03 -13.02
N GLY A 29 -8.32 -22.24 -13.14
CA GLY A 29 -7.10 -22.56 -13.85
C GLY A 29 -6.89 -24.04 -14.03
N ILE A 30 -5.72 -24.40 -14.55
CA ILE A 30 -5.34 -25.78 -14.84
C ILE A 30 -4.06 -26.10 -14.06
N CYS A 31 -4.05 -27.20 -13.29
CA CYS A 31 -2.85 -27.66 -12.60
C CYS A 31 -1.90 -28.42 -13.52
N GLY A 32 -0.70 -28.76 -13.04
CA GLY A 32 0.37 -29.36 -13.84
C GLY A 32 0.00 -30.69 -14.50
N ASN A 33 -0.95 -31.43 -13.95
CA ASN A 33 -1.47 -32.69 -14.52
C ASN A 33 -2.61 -32.51 -15.53
N GLY A 34 -3.00 -31.26 -15.85
CA GLY A 34 -4.06 -30.93 -16.81
C GLY A 34 -5.48 -30.95 -16.24
N HIS A 35 -5.66 -31.17 -14.95
CA HIS A 35 -6.97 -31.08 -14.30
C HIS A 35 -7.32 -29.64 -13.93
N ASN A 36 -8.61 -29.34 -13.87
CA ASN A 36 -9.10 -28.06 -13.36
C ASN A 36 -8.68 -27.87 -11.90
N ALA A 37 -8.18 -26.69 -11.59
CA ALA A 37 -7.79 -26.28 -10.27
C ALA A 37 -8.33 -24.87 -9.97
N TYR A 38 -8.39 -24.51 -8.71
CA TYR A 38 -9.00 -23.24 -8.29
C TYR A 38 -8.14 -22.59 -7.21
N ILE A 39 -7.90 -21.29 -7.34
CA ILE A 39 -7.48 -20.49 -6.18
C ILE A 39 -8.76 -20.09 -5.47
N SER A 40 -9.16 -20.87 -4.48
CA SER A 40 -10.41 -20.67 -3.74
C SER A 40 -10.08 -20.08 -2.35
N MET A 41 -10.67 -18.95 -2.01
CA MET A 41 -10.42 -18.26 -0.74
C MET A 41 -11.73 -17.80 -0.11
N ASP A 42 -11.87 -18.08 1.17
CA ASP A 42 -12.94 -17.58 2.03
C ASP A 42 -12.57 -16.23 2.69
N SER A 43 -13.47 -15.74 3.51
CA SER A 43 -13.31 -14.49 4.24
C SER A 43 -12.11 -14.46 5.22
N ASP A 44 -11.82 -15.57 5.89
CA ASP A 44 -10.71 -15.67 6.85
C ASP A 44 -9.37 -15.69 6.15
N MET A 45 -9.27 -16.45 5.07
CA MET A 45 -8.07 -16.49 4.22
C MET A 45 -7.74 -15.13 3.61
N LEU A 46 -8.75 -14.38 3.14
CA LEU A 46 -8.55 -13.02 2.62
C LEU A 46 -8.03 -12.06 3.69
N CYS A 47 -8.55 -12.13 4.93
CA CYS A 47 -8.05 -11.30 6.04
C CYS A 47 -6.62 -11.65 6.49
N LYS A 48 -6.08 -12.80 6.07
CA LYS A 48 -4.67 -13.17 6.28
C LYS A 48 -3.72 -12.58 5.24
N GLY A 49 -4.24 -11.80 4.30
CA GLY A 49 -3.48 -11.10 3.27
C GLY A 49 -2.94 -11.98 2.15
N MET A 50 -2.72 -11.36 0.99
CA MET A 50 -2.23 -12.01 -0.21
C MET A 50 -1.13 -11.19 -0.88
N SER A 51 -0.08 -11.85 -1.34
CA SER A 51 1.00 -11.25 -2.14
C SER A 51 1.13 -11.91 -3.50
N LEU A 52 1.43 -11.07 -4.52
CA LEU A 52 1.70 -11.49 -5.90
C LEU A 52 3.12 -11.06 -6.28
N LEU A 53 4.01 -12.01 -6.43
CA LEU A 53 5.40 -11.76 -6.85
C LEU A 53 5.61 -12.22 -8.29
N GLY A 54 6.21 -11.39 -9.13
CA GLY A 54 6.62 -11.76 -10.48
C GLY A 54 6.88 -10.55 -11.36
N GLN A 55 7.58 -10.76 -12.47
CA GLN A 55 7.95 -9.69 -13.41
C GLN A 55 6.72 -9.02 -14.06
N THR A 56 6.95 -7.90 -14.73
CA THR A 56 5.92 -7.21 -15.51
C THR A 56 5.44 -8.09 -16.67
N GLY A 57 4.13 -8.04 -16.97
CA GLY A 57 3.53 -8.77 -18.11
C GLY A 57 3.32 -10.27 -17.89
N ILE A 58 3.55 -10.81 -16.68
CA ILE A 58 3.42 -12.23 -16.38
C ILE A 58 1.99 -12.66 -16.01
N GLY A 59 1.05 -11.71 -15.83
CA GLY A 59 -0.34 -11.99 -15.50
C GLY A 59 -0.82 -11.49 -14.13
N LYS A 60 0.04 -10.80 -13.33
CA LYS A 60 -0.36 -10.26 -12.01
C LYS A 60 -1.58 -9.33 -12.09
N THR A 61 -1.52 -8.30 -12.94
CA THR A 61 -2.60 -7.31 -13.12
C THR A 61 -3.90 -7.97 -13.58
N HIS A 62 -3.81 -8.98 -14.47
CA HIS A 62 -4.98 -9.74 -14.90
C HIS A 62 -5.62 -10.52 -13.74
N LEU A 63 -4.80 -11.15 -12.91
CA LEU A 63 -5.30 -11.81 -11.69
C LEU A 63 -5.91 -10.80 -10.71
N CYS A 64 -5.25 -9.65 -10.46
CA CYS A 64 -5.81 -8.58 -9.64
C CYS A 64 -7.18 -8.12 -10.15
N LEU A 65 -7.34 -7.97 -11.46
CA LEU A 65 -8.62 -7.59 -12.08
C LEU A 65 -9.72 -8.62 -11.78
N LYS A 66 -9.44 -9.93 -11.97
CA LYS A 66 -10.38 -11.01 -11.62
C LYS A 66 -10.76 -11.00 -10.15
N VAL A 67 -9.77 -10.76 -9.27
CA VAL A 67 -9.99 -10.66 -7.83
C VAL A 67 -10.87 -9.45 -7.49
N ILE A 68 -10.59 -8.27 -8.05
CA ILE A 68 -11.41 -7.06 -7.85
C ILE A 68 -12.84 -7.30 -8.30
N GLN A 69 -13.06 -7.88 -9.48
CA GLN A 69 -14.40 -8.17 -10.01
C GLN A 69 -15.21 -9.06 -9.06
N GLN A 70 -14.61 -10.13 -8.54
CA GLN A 70 -15.28 -11.05 -7.63
C GLN A 70 -15.51 -10.45 -6.25
N LEU A 71 -14.52 -9.70 -5.71
CA LEU A 71 -14.71 -8.96 -4.46
C LEU A 71 -15.87 -7.96 -4.59
N ARG A 72 -15.94 -7.20 -5.70
CA ARG A 72 -17.02 -6.24 -5.94
C ARG A 72 -18.39 -6.91 -6.09
N ALA A 73 -18.46 -8.12 -6.61
CA ALA A 73 -19.70 -8.89 -6.69
C ALA A 73 -20.20 -9.32 -5.29
N ASN A 74 -19.29 -9.50 -4.33
CA ASN A 74 -19.57 -9.93 -2.96
C ASN A 74 -19.56 -8.78 -1.93
N MET A 75 -19.29 -7.54 -2.34
CA MET A 75 -19.28 -6.38 -1.43
C MET A 75 -20.69 -6.03 -0.96
N THR A 76 -20.80 -5.85 0.34
CA THR A 76 -21.98 -5.28 1.02
C THR A 76 -21.71 -3.85 1.46
N GLU A 77 -22.72 -3.14 1.97
CA GLU A 77 -22.56 -1.79 2.54
C GLU A 77 -21.58 -1.73 3.73
N ALA A 78 -21.30 -2.88 4.36
CA ALA A 78 -20.30 -2.97 5.41
C ALA A 78 -18.86 -3.05 4.90
N TYR A 79 -18.63 -2.92 3.59
CA TYR A 79 -17.30 -3.01 2.97
C TYR A 79 -16.89 -1.68 2.34
N SER A 80 -15.59 -1.42 2.36
CA SER A 80 -14.93 -0.41 1.50
C SER A 80 -13.73 -1.04 0.82
N MET A 81 -13.43 -0.63 -0.40
CA MET A 81 -12.25 -1.07 -1.13
C MET A 81 -11.42 0.15 -1.56
N VAL A 82 -10.12 0.08 -1.38
CA VAL A 82 -9.15 1.06 -1.85
C VAL A 82 -8.21 0.36 -2.80
N VAL A 83 -8.18 0.81 -4.05
CA VAL A 83 -7.38 0.24 -5.12
C VAL A 83 -6.37 1.29 -5.58
N ILE A 84 -5.08 0.99 -5.43
CA ILE A 84 -4.00 1.83 -5.97
C ILE A 84 -3.50 1.17 -7.25
N GLN A 85 -3.53 1.94 -8.33
CA GLN A 85 -3.12 1.50 -9.66
C GLN A 85 -2.18 2.49 -10.32
N VAL A 86 -1.26 1.96 -11.14
CA VAL A 86 -0.29 2.75 -11.91
C VAL A 86 -0.79 3.04 -13.32
N LYS A 87 -1.73 2.22 -13.78
CA LYS A 87 -2.41 2.34 -15.07
C LYS A 87 -3.89 2.25 -14.82
N ASP A 88 -4.71 2.74 -15.73
CA ASP A 88 -6.17 2.75 -15.58
C ASP A 88 -6.82 1.34 -15.74
N ASP A 89 -6.03 0.26 -15.55
CA ASP A 89 -6.43 -1.13 -15.81
C ASP A 89 -7.63 -1.60 -14.96
N PHE A 90 -7.84 -0.98 -13.77
CA PHE A 90 -8.92 -1.38 -12.86
C PHE A 90 -10.13 -0.46 -12.92
N LEU A 91 -10.07 0.66 -13.65
CA LEU A 91 -11.21 1.58 -13.81
C LEU A 91 -12.38 0.98 -14.57
N ASP A 92 -12.16 -0.10 -15.33
CA ASP A 92 -13.27 -0.86 -15.93
C ASP A 92 -14.18 -1.51 -14.86
N CYS A 93 -13.72 -1.59 -13.60
CA CYS A 93 -14.53 -2.03 -12.46
C CYS A 93 -15.27 -0.87 -11.76
N TYR A 94 -15.14 0.37 -12.21
CA TYR A 94 -15.84 1.53 -11.65
C TYR A 94 -17.36 1.37 -11.71
N ARG A 95 -18.05 1.79 -10.67
CA ARG A 95 -19.50 1.84 -10.57
C ARG A 95 -19.94 3.23 -10.08
N GLU A 96 -21.12 3.64 -10.45
CA GLU A 96 -21.70 4.91 -9.99
C GLU A 96 -21.62 5.05 -8.46
N GLY A 97 -21.07 6.18 -8.03
CA GLY A 97 -20.85 6.51 -6.62
C GLY A 97 -19.56 5.97 -6.02
N ASP A 98 -18.70 5.29 -6.79
CA ASP A 98 -17.30 5.08 -6.42
C ASP A 98 -16.53 6.41 -6.50
N VAL A 99 -15.34 6.43 -5.94
CA VAL A 99 -14.49 7.63 -5.87
C VAL A 99 -13.21 7.41 -6.68
N ILE A 100 -12.80 8.44 -7.41
CA ILE A 100 -11.52 8.46 -8.11
C ILE A 100 -10.68 9.62 -7.57
N ILE A 101 -9.42 9.38 -7.26
CA ILE A 101 -8.42 10.40 -6.90
C ILE A 101 -7.21 10.26 -7.84
N GLY A 102 -6.67 11.39 -8.27
CA GLY A 102 -5.59 11.45 -9.22
C GLY A 102 -6.07 11.81 -10.61
N GLN A 103 -5.20 11.63 -11.61
CA GLN A 103 -5.52 11.88 -13.02
C GLN A 103 -6.04 10.59 -13.66
N GLY A 104 -6.85 10.68 -14.70
CA GLY A 104 -7.29 9.50 -15.42
C GLY A 104 -8.50 9.69 -16.33
N LYS A 105 -8.98 8.58 -16.84
CA LYS A 105 -9.98 8.43 -17.90
C LYS A 105 -11.35 9.07 -17.57
N TYR A 106 -11.70 9.21 -16.28
CA TYR A 106 -12.98 9.73 -15.80
C TYR A 106 -12.81 11.09 -15.11
N ALA A 107 -12.21 12.06 -15.81
CA ALA A 107 -11.87 13.38 -15.26
C ALA A 107 -13.07 14.13 -14.61
N GLY A 108 -14.31 13.89 -15.04
CA GLY A 108 -15.51 14.51 -14.45
C GLY A 108 -15.96 13.93 -13.10
N GLU A 109 -15.38 12.81 -12.66
CA GLU A 109 -15.75 12.11 -11.43
C GLU A 109 -14.62 12.12 -10.39
N ILE A 110 -13.52 12.82 -10.69
CA ILE A 110 -12.39 12.96 -9.79
C ILE A 110 -12.80 13.80 -8.59
N GLN A 111 -12.59 13.25 -7.41
CA GLN A 111 -12.76 13.98 -6.17
C GLN A 111 -11.44 14.52 -5.66
N MET A 112 -11.48 15.70 -5.03
CA MET A 112 -10.32 16.35 -4.46
C MET A 112 -10.21 16.00 -2.98
N TRP A 113 -9.06 15.44 -2.61
CA TRP A 113 -8.75 15.14 -1.22
C TRP A 113 -8.46 16.40 -0.42
N ASN A 114 -8.93 16.45 0.83
CA ASN A 114 -8.64 17.51 1.77
C ASN A 114 -7.99 16.95 3.04
N CYS A 115 -6.71 17.27 3.25
CA CYS A 115 -5.96 16.77 4.41
C CYS A 115 -6.57 17.20 5.75
N PHE A 116 -7.17 18.38 5.85
CA PHE A 116 -7.80 18.85 7.08
C PHE A 116 -9.03 18.03 7.48
N ARG A 117 -9.76 17.48 6.51
CA ARG A 117 -10.87 16.55 6.80
C ARG A 117 -10.37 15.31 7.53
N ASP A 118 -9.23 14.76 7.10
CA ASP A 118 -8.62 13.61 7.75
C ASP A 118 -7.99 13.97 9.10
N LEU A 119 -7.35 15.15 9.21
CA LEU A 119 -6.76 15.64 10.45
C LEU A 119 -7.81 15.86 11.54
N LEU A 120 -9.00 16.32 11.17
CA LEU A 120 -10.13 16.62 12.05
C LEU A 120 -11.12 15.47 12.19
N PHE A 121 -10.85 14.31 11.62
CA PHE A 121 -11.77 13.16 11.64
C PHE A 121 -12.15 12.72 13.08
N ASP A 122 -11.18 12.73 14.00
CA ASP A 122 -11.42 12.41 15.41
C ASP A 122 -12.05 13.58 16.21
N GLY A 123 -12.54 14.60 15.49
CA GLY A 123 -13.12 15.82 16.06
C GLY A 123 -12.10 16.90 16.39
N TRP A 124 -12.58 17.99 16.97
CA TRP A 124 -11.79 19.20 17.27
C TRP A 124 -11.02 19.15 18.61
N GLY A 125 -10.94 17.99 19.27
CA GLY A 125 -10.23 17.82 20.53
C GLY A 125 -8.72 18.08 20.37
N GLU A 126 -8.10 18.86 21.29
CA GLU A 126 -6.70 19.30 21.17
C GLU A 126 -5.75 18.13 20.99
N ILE A 127 -5.78 17.14 21.87
CA ILE A 127 -4.88 15.98 21.87
C ILE A 127 -4.94 15.21 20.54
N ASN A 128 -6.13 15.02 19.97
CA ASN A 128 -6.29 14.31 18.70
C ASN A 128 -5.75 15.13 17.53
N VAL A 129 -6.06 16.42 17.51
CA VAL A 129 -5.59 17.36 16.48
C VAL A 129 -4.08 17.48 16.48
N GLU A 130 -3.47 17.69 17.65
CA GLU A 130 -2.01 17.75 17.80
C GLU A 130 -1.33 16.49 17.28
N ARG A 131 -1.80 15.31 17.71
CA ARG A 131 -1.26 14.03 17.26
C ARG A 131 -1.39 13.86 15.75
N ASN A 132 -2.57 14.13 15.17
CA ASN A 132 -2.81 13.97 13.74
C ASN A 132 -1.95 14.93 12.91
N CYS A 133 -1.82 16.19 13.34
CA CYS A 133 -0.98 17.18 12.66
C CYS A 133 0.51 16.82 12.74
N ARG A 134 0.99 16.31 13.88
CA ARG A 134 2.37 15.88 14.05
C ARG A 134 2.70 14.69 13.14
N GLU A 135 1.87 13.64 13.15
CA GLU A 135 2.04 12.47 12.30
C GLU A 135 2.01 12.85 10.81
N PHE A 136 1.10 13.73 10.41
CA PHE A 136 1.02 14.20 9.03
C PHE A 136 2.28 14.95 8.58
N ALA A 137 2.78 15.88 9.43
CA ALA A 137 4.02 16.58 9.14
C ALA A 137 5.20 15.60 9.03
N GLU A 138 5.32 14.62 9.94
CA GLU A 138 6.37 13.59 9.87
C GLU A 138 6.31 12.80 8.55
N GLN A 139 5.12 12.45 8.08
CA GLN A 139 4.96 11.65 6.85
C GLN A 139 5.39 12.40 5.60
N LEU A 140 5.10 13.70 5.48
CA LEU A 140 5.47 14.49 4.30
C LEU A 140 6.98 14.69 4.16
N PHE A 141 7.75 14.57 5.24
CA PHE A 141 9.20 14.73 5.24
C PHE A 141 9.99 13.42 5.42
N SER A 142 9.32 12.26 5.47
CA SER A 142 9.92 10.98 5.88
C SER A 142 11.04 10.45 4.97
N ASP A 143 11.14 10.92 3.74
CA ASP A 143 12.11 10.38 2.75
C ASP A 143 13.44 11.15 2.73
N LYS A 144 13.61 12.16 3.57
CA LYS A 144 14.81 12.99 3.63
C LYS A 144 15.71 12.56 4.79
N GLN A 145 16.69 11.69 4.50
CA GLN A 145 17.64 11.16 5.50
C GLN A 145 19.06 11.73 5.38
N ASN A 146 19.24 12.94 4.85
CA ASN A 146 20.57 13.51 4.70
C ASN A 146 21.04 14.10 6.05
N GLN A 147 21.98 13.44 6.74
CA GLN A 147 22.46 13.84 8.09
C GLN A 147 22.92 15.30 8.14
N SER A 148 23.50 15.84 7.07
CA SER A 148 23.97 17.24 7.03
C SER A 148 22.83 18.27 6.93
N GLN A 149 21.61 17.87 6.59
CA GLN A 149 20.44 18.73 6.43
C GLN A 149 19.33 18.41 7.45
N GLN A 150 19.57 17.48 8.37
CA GLN A 150 18.56 16.98 9.31
C GLN A 150 17.92 18.13 10.13
N PHE A 151 18.71 19.11 10.55
CA PHE A 151 18.21 20.28 11.29
C PHE A 151 17.12 21.04 10.50
N PHE A 152 17.35 21.29 9.20
CA PHE A 152 16.39 22.02 8.38
C PHE A 152 15.13 21.21 8.14
N VAL A 153 15.25 19.89 7.95
CA VAL A 153 14.12 18.98 7.78
C VAL A 153 13.27 18.91 9.05
N ASP A 154 13.89 18.75 10.22
CA ASP A 154 13.18 18.68 11.50
C ASP A 154 12.53 20.03 11.85
N GLY A 155 13.21 21.13 11.53
CA GLY A 155 12.64 22.47 11.64
C GLY A 155 11.44 22.69 10.72
N ALA A 156 11.51 22.21 9.48
CA ALA A 156 10.42 22.32 8.51
C ALA A 156 9.19 21.49 8.91
N LYS A 157 9.39 20.30 9.48
CA LYS A 157 8.30 19.49 10.08
C LYS A 157 7.60 20.27 11.20
N LEU A 158 8.39 20.85 12.11
CA LEU A 158 7.86 21.63 13.23
C LEU A 158 7.12 22.87 12.74
N LEU A 159 7.62 23.54 11.70
CA LEU A 159 6.95 24.69 11.09
C LEU A 159 5.61 24.27 10.47
N LEU A 160 5.58 23.21 9.68
CA LEU A 160 4.32 22.68 9.09
C LEU A 160 3.31 22.30 10.17
N TYR A 161 3.74 21.56 11.19
CA TYR A 161 2.91 21.20 12.35
C TYR A 161 2.30 22.43 13.01
N SER A 162 3.10 23.47 13.27
CA SER A 162 2.64 24.71 13.91
C SER A 162 1.66 25.49 13.03
N VAL A 163 1.86 25.51 11.72
CA VAL A 163 0.93 26.12 10.76
C VAL A 163 -0.41 25.41 10.77
N LEU A 164 -0.41 24.08 10.71
CA LEU A 164 -1.63 23.27 10.74
C LEU A 164 -2.44 23.52 12.02
N LEU A 165 -1.78 23.49 13.20
CA LEU A 165 -2.43 23.75 14.49
C LEU A 165 -3.00 25.16 14.55
N THR A 166 -2.26 26.16 14.09
CA THR A 166 -2.71 27.55 14.12
C THR A 166 -3.95 27.73 13.24
N TYR A 167 -3.97 27.16 12.05
CA TYR A 167 -5.16 27.20 11.18
C TYR A 167 -6.37 26.53 11.81
N ILE A 168 -6.19 25.34 12.38
CA ILE A 168 -7.28 24.61 13.03
C ILE A 168 -7.80 25.39 14.25
N ASN A 169 -6.92 25.98 15.07
CA ASN A 169 -7.33 26.76 16.23
C ASN A 169 -8.08 28.04 15.86
N ARG A 170 -7.64 28.77 14.84
CA ARG A 170 -8.38 29.93 14.32
C ARG A 170 -9.76 29.51 13.81
N ALA A 171 -9.86 28.39 13.09
CA ALA A 171 -11.09 27.87 12.55
C ALA A 171 -12.08 27.36 13.62
N ARG A 172 -11.61 26.96 14.81
CA ARG A 172 -12.50 26.62 15.94
C ARG A 172 -13.41 27.78 16.31
N ASN A 173 -12.88 29.00 16.31
CA ASN A 173 -13.55 30.20 16.81
C ASN A 173 -14.14 31.09 15.71
N SER A 174 -13.89 30.78 14.43
CA SER A 174 -14.32 31.62 13.31
C SER A 174 -14.76 30.77 12.10
N LEU A 175 -16.01 30.97 11.68
CA LEU A 175 -16.54 30.32 10.48
C LEU A 175 -15.82 30.76 9.20
N SER A 176 -15.37 32.03 9.14
CA SER A 176 -14.61 32.55 7.99
C SER A 176 -13.20 31.90 7.88
N GLU A 177 -12.62 31.47 8.99
CA GLU A 177 -11.34 30.77 8.98
C GLU A 177 -11.48 29.29 8.56
N ARG A 178 -12.67 28.70 8.72
CA ARG A 178 -12.93 27.32 8.30
C ARG A 178 -12.77 27.10 6.80
N SER A 179 -13.08 28.11 5.99
CA SER A 179 -12.90 28.03 4.53
C SER A 179 -11.43 27.96 4.11
N LYS A 180 -10.49 28.27 5.01
CA LYS A 180 -9.05 28.15 4.76
C LYS A 180 -8.50 26.74 5.07
N LEU A 181 -9.32 25.88 5.70
CA LEU A 181 -8.94 24.48 5.99
C LEU A 181 -9.04 23.62 4.72
N SER A 182 -8.17 23.90 3.78
CA SER A 182 -8.06 23.20 2.50
C SER A 182 -6.60 23.06 2.09
N ASN A 183 -6.33 22.12 1.19
CA ASN A 183 -4.99 21.93 0.62
C ASN A 183 -4.49 23.21 -0.07
N LYS A 184 -5.39 23.90 -0.81
CA LYS A 184 -5.10 25.18 -1.43
C LYS A 184 -4.78 26.26 -0.41
N GLY A 185 -5.56 26.34 0.66
CA GLY A 185 -5.32 27.29 1.76
C GLY A 185 -3.95 27.08 2.42
N LEU A 186 -3.58 25.82 2.65
CA LEU A 186 -2.27 25.45 3.18
C LEU A 186 -1.14 25.83 2.21
N ARG A 187 -1.27 25.46 0.93
CA ARG A 187 -0.29 25.82 -0.11
C ARG A 187 -0.14 27.32 -0.26
N ASP A 188 -1.25 28.08 -0.32
CA ASP A 188 -1.24 29.53 -0.45
C ASP A 188 -0.51 30.21 0.71
N PHE A 189 -0.63 29.69 1.94
CA PHE A 189 0.15 30.17 3.07
C PHE A 189 1.66 30.09 2.77
N PHE A 190 2.16 28.91 2.41
CA PHE A 190 3.60 28.72 2.19
C PHE A 190 4.13 29.47 0.96
N VAL A 191 3.31 29.69 -0.07
CA VAL A 191 3.71 30.41 -1.29
C VAL A 191 3.71 31.92 -1.12
N LYS A 192 2.74 32.46 -0.37
CA LYS A 192 2.45 33.90 -0.35
C LYS A 192 3.00 34.62 0.88
N TYR A 193 3.33 33.90 1.95
CA TYR A 193 3.74 34.54 3.19
C TYR A 193 5.21 34.97 3.18
N SER A 194 5.44 36.23 3.58
CA SER A 194 6.77 36.76 3.84
C SER A 194 7.32 36.27 5.19
N PRO A 195 8.65 36.39 5.45
CA PRO A 195 9.23 36.09 6.77
C PRO A 195 8.54 36.82 7.91
N GLU A 196 8.09 38.06 7.71
CA GLU A 196 7.36 38.83 8.72
C GLU A 196 5.99 38.24 9.03
N GLN A 197 5.31 37.68 8.04
CA GLN A 197 4.04 36.99 8.25
C GLN A 197 4.21 35.67 9.01
N TYR A 198 5.33 34.97 8.82
CA TYR A 198 5.72 33.84 9.69
C TYR A 198 5.97 34.29 11.13
N LYS A 199 6.58 35.46 11.34
CA LYS A 199 6.77 36.03 12.68
C LYS A 199 5.42 36.32 13.36
N ASN A 200 4.48 36.89 12.64
CA ASN A 200 3.12 37.12 13.16
C ASN A 200 2.38 35.82 13.48
N LEU A 201 2.58 34.77 12.65
CA LEU A 201 2.06 33.44 12.94
C LEU A 201 2.60 32.88 14.25
N MET A 202 3.91 33.10 14.56
CA MET A 202 4.52 32.63 15.80
C MET A 202 3.89 33.26 17.06
N GLN A 203 3.32 34.48 16.97
CA GLN A 203 2.61 35.08 18.09
C GLN A 203 1.29 34.38 18.41
N ASP A 204 0.63 33.83 17.39
CA ASP A 204 -0.66 33.15 17.50
C ASP A 204 -0.54 31.62 17.59
N CYS A 205 0.68 31.10 17.51
CA CYS A 205 0.86 29.65 17.46
C CYS A 205 0.72 29.00 18.85
N VAL A 206 0.32 27.74 18.89
CA VAL A 206 0.07 26.99 20.14
C VAL A 206 1.36 26.78 20.95
N GLU A 207 2.48 26.59 20.26
CA GLU A 207 3.78 26.30 20.87
C GLU A 207 4.87 27.29 20.38
N PRO A 208 4.78 28.59 20.73
CA PRO A 208 5.69 29.59 20.19
C PRO A 208 7.15 29.34 20.58
N GLY A 209 7.40 28.69 21.71
CA GLY A 209 8.74 28.34 22.17
C GLY A 209 9.46 27.35 21.25
N LEU A 210 8.76 26.38 20.74
CA LEU A 210 9.32 25.39 19.78
C LEU A 210 9.70 26.04 18.44
N LEU A 211 8.82 26.89 17.90
CA LEU A 211 9.12 27.61 16.66
C LEU A 211 10.29 28.58 16.85
N ARG A 212 10.40 29.26 18.02
CA ARG A 212 11.51 30.13 18.32
C ARG A 212 12.85 29.39 18.40
N MET A 213 12.87 28.14 18.89
CA MET A 213 14.09 27.31 18.88
C MET A 213 14.61 27.05 17.48
N VAL A 214 13.72 26.96 16.48
CA VAL A 214 14.07 26.61 15.10
C VAL A 214 14.27 27.85 14.22
N LEU A 215 13.42 28.88 14.36
CA LEU A 215 13.49 30.10 13.54
C LEU A 215 14.30 31.21 14.21
N GLY A 216 14.59 31.10 15.52
CA GLY A 216 15.26 32.15 16.29
C GLY A 216 14.36 33.36 16.53
N ASP A 217 14.94 34.41 17.11
CA ASP A 217 14.25 35.69 17.32
C ASP A 217 14.22 36.55 16.04
N ASP A 218 15.17 36.34 15.12
CA ASP A 218 15.22 36.98 13.82
C ASP A 218 14.93 35.95 12.72
N VAL A 219 13.73 36.02 12.16
CA VAL A 219 13.28 35.13 11.08
C VAL A 219 13.98 35.38 9.72
N ASN A 220 14.77 36.45 9.60
CA ASN A 220 15.56 36.75 8.41
C ASN A 220 16.98 36.18 8.49
N ASN A 221 17.35 35.47 9.55
CA ASN A 221 18.63 34.79 9.63
C ASN A 221 18.67 33.60 8.64
N LEU A 222 19.88 33.22 8.17
CA LEU A 222 20.08 32.16 7.18
C LEU A 222 19.51 30.81 7.60
N GLN A 223 19.50 30.52 8.89
CA GLN A 223 18.99 29.28 9.45
C GLN A 223 17.46 29.22 9.35
N ALA A 224 16.77 30.28 9.76
CA ALA A 224 15.31 30.40 9.62
C ALA A 224 14.89 30.35 8.14
N LEU A 225 15.59 31.05 7.26
CA LEU A 225 15.32 31.03 5.82
C LEU A 225 15.52 29.63 5.24
N GLY A 226 16.52 28.88 5.71
CA GLY A 226 16.75 27.49 5.30
C GLY A 226 15.59 26.57 5.72
N VAL A 227 15.11 26.68 6.95
CA VAL A 227 13.94 25.93 7.46
C VAL A 227 12.67 26.28 6.68
N MET A 228 12.41 27.55 6.48
CA MET A 228 11.26 28.01 5.69
C MET A 228 11.33 27.51 4.24
N GLY A 229 12.51 27.63 3.61
CA GLY A 229 12.72 27.14 2.25
C GLY A 229 12.45 25.63 2.09
N GLU A 230 12.88 24.83 3.09
CA GLU A 230 12.62 23.41 3.12
C GLU A 230 11.12 23.10 3.26
N ALA A 231 10.41 23.80 4.14
CA ALA A 231 8.97 23.65 4.34
C ALA A 231 8.18 24.06 3.08
N VAL A 232 8.49 25.24 2.51
CA VAL A 232 7.89 25.77 1.27
C VAL A 232 8.05 24.76 0.13
N THR A 233 9.28 24.29 -0.11
CA THR A 233 9.58 23.34 -1.19
C THR A 233 8.80 22.05 -1.01
N THR A 234 8.74 21.51 0.20
CA THR A 234 8.02 20.26 0.45
C THR A 234 6.52 20.43 0.26
N VAL A 235 5.92 21.47 0.80
CA VAL A 235 4.48 21.74 0.69
C VAL A 235 4.08 22.02 -0.78
N ILE A 236 4.86 22.84 -1.51
CA ILE A 236 4.58 23.10 -2.92
C ILE A 236 4.65 21.80 -3.73
N ASN A 237 5.66 20.98 -3.51
CA ASN A 237 5.82 19.72 -4.23
C ASN A 237 4.70 18.71 -3.91
N CYS A 238 4.23 18.65 -2.67
CA CYS A 238 3.15 17.75 -2.28
C CYS A 238 1.78 18.22 -2.77
N PHE A 239 1.51 19.51 -2.67
CA PHE A 239 0.21 20.08 -3.05
C PHE A 239 0.28 20.74 -4.44
N THR A 240 0.41 19.91 -5.46
CA THR A 240 0.36 20.29 -6.89
C THR A 240 -0.81 19.59 -7.57
N ASP A 241 -1.15 20.02 -8.76
CA ASP A 241 -2.19 19.46 -9.61
C ASP A 241 -3.50 19.22 -8.83
N VAL A 242 -4.02 18.01 -8.88
CA VAL A 242 -5.27 17.63 -8.18
C VAL A 242 -5.21 17.80 -6.66
N PHE A 243 -4.01 17.81 -6.06
CA PHE A 243 -3.84 18.02 -4.61
C PHE A 243 -3.74 19.49 -4.22
N ALA A 244 -3.62 20.40 -5.18
CA ALA A 244 -3.61 21.86 -4.95
C ALA A 244 -5.01 22.47 -4.98
N GLU A 245 -6.02 21.71 -5.39
CA GLU A 245 -7.40 22.19 -5.48
C GLU A 245 -8.18 22.02 -4.17
N ASP A 246 -9.25 22.78 -4.03
CA ASP A 246 -10.16 22.64 -2.90
C ASP A 246 -10.99 21.36 -3.06
N GLY A 247 -11.17 20.63 -1.97
CA GLY A 247 -11.92 19.39 -1.97
C GLY A 247 -12.53 19.06 -0.61
N ASP A 248 -13.43 18.08 -0.63
CA ASP A 248 -14.15 17.62 0.55
C ASP A 248 -13.92 16.14 0.87
N PHE A 249 -13.12 15.44 0.08
CA PHE A 249 -12.88 14.02 0.29
C PHE A 249 -11.94 13.77 1.48
N SER A 250 -12.33 12.81 2.34
CA SER A 250 -11.51 12.25 3.43
C SER A 250 -11.39 10.74 3.24
N ILE A 251 -10.15 10.23 3.26
CA ILE A 251 -9.92 8.78 3.16
C ILE A 251 -10.32 8.06 4.46
N ARG A 252 -10.15 8.70 5.61
CA ARG A 252 -10.58 8.15 6.91
C ARG A 252 -12.10 8.02 6.96
N GLU A 253 -12.83 9.06 6.54
CA GLU A 253 -14.29 9.03 6.45
C GLU A 253 -14.78 7.96 5.48
N PHE A 254 -14.13 7.83 4.32
CA PHE A 254 -14.45 6.81 3.32
C PHE A 254 -14.34 5.39 3.88
N VAL A 255 -13.22 5.04 4.54
CA VAL A 255 -13.04 3.69 5.10
C VAL A 255 -13.83 3.47 6.39
N HIS A 256 -14.19 4.52 7.12
CA HIS A 256 -15.08 4.45 8.27
C HIS A 256 -16.52 4.16 7.86
N ASN A 257 -17.07 4.95 6.94
CA ASN A 257 -18.46 4.86 6.50
C ASN A 257 -18.75 3.65 5.58
N LYS A 258 -17.74 3.14 4.88
CA LYS A 258 -17.75 1.99 3.97
C LYS A 258 -18.72 2.12 2.80
N LYS A 259 -20.01 1.85 2.96
CA LYS A 259 -21.10 2.00 1.99
C LYS A 259 -20.98 1.13 0.72
N GLY A 260 -20.20 0.04 0.73
CA GLY A 260 -20.00 -0.81 -0.44
C GLY A 260 -19.28 -0.14 -1.61
N LYS A 261 -18.53 0.94 -1.34
CA LYS A 261 -17.88 1.78 -2.36
C LYS A 261 -16.42 1.41 -2.55
N THR A 262 -15.90 1.75 -3.75
CA THR A 262 -14.48 1.61 -4.09
C THR A 262 -13.86 2.98 -4.31
N LEU A 263 -12.68 3.20 -3.74
CA LEU A 263 -11.79 4.31 -4.01
C LEU A 263 -10.70 3.83 -4.96
N PHE A 264 -10.62 4.41 -6.15
CA PHE A 264 -9.52 4.22 -7.08
C PHE A 264 -8.52 5.38 -6.95
N ILE A 265 -7.27 5.05 -6.64
CA ILE A 265 -6.17 6.01 -6.57
C ILE A 265 -5.29 5.78 -7.78
N ASN A 266 -5.28 6.73 -8.70
CA ASN A 266 -4.48 6.69 -9.91
C ASN A 266 -3.11 7.31 -9.64
N TYR A 267 -2.08 6.48 -9.58
CA TYR A 267 -0.70 6.90 -9.39
C TYR A 267 -0.02 7.05 -10.75
N ASP A 268 0.52 8.25 -11.02
CA ASP A 268 1.30 8.51 -12.22
C ASP A 268 2.81 8.49 -11.90
N PRO A 269 3.57 7.50 -12.39
CA PRO A 269 5.02 7.42 -12.14
C PRO A 269 5.82 8.60 -12.65
N ALA A 270 5.29 9.37 -13.62
CA ALA A 270 5.94 10.59 -14.12
C ALA A 270 6.04 11.67 -13.04
N TYR A 271 5.13 11.65 -12.06
CA TYR A 271 5.05 12.60 -10.95
C TYR A 271 5.40 11.97 -9.59
N LYS A 272 6.21 10.91 -9.58
CA LYS A 272 6.55 10.14 -8.36
C LYS A 272 7.06 11.03 -7.21
N ASP A 273 7.91 12.03 -7.50
CA ASP A 273 8.56 12.86 -6.47
C ASP A 273 7.56 13.77 -5.74
N THR A 274 6.42 14.06 -6.35
CA THR A 274 5.34 14.87 -5.78
C THR A 274 4.22 13.99 -5.20
N GLN A 275 3.75 13.03 -5.97
CA GLN A 275 2.56 12.23 -5.62
C GLN A 275 2.83 11.17 -4.55
N THR A 276 4.01 10.53 -4.54
CA THR A 276 4.31 9.44 -3.59
C THR A 276 4.08 9.86 -2.14
N LYS A 277 4.53 11.06 -1.73
CA LYS A 277 4.39 11.53 -0.34
C LYS A 277 2.93 11.73 0.06
N VAL A 278 2.12 12.25 -0.85
CA VAL A 278 0.70 12.49 -0.61
C VAL A 278 -0.04 11.17 -0.50
N TYR A 279 0.14 10.26 -1.46
CA TYR A 279 -0.51 8.94 -1.42
C TYR A 279 -0.06 8.11 -0.22
N LYS A 280 1.22 8.16 0.13
CA LYS A 280 1.75 7.53 1.35
C LYS A 280 1.03 8.05 2.60
N SER A 281 0.87 9.37 2.71
CA SER A 281 0.15 9.99 3.82
C SER A 281 -1.32 9.56 3.87
N MET A 282 -2.02 9.56 2.72
CA MET A 282 -3.40 9.09 2.62
C MET A 282 -3.53 7.62 3.04
N VAL A 283 -2.65 6.75 2.55
CA VAL A 283 -2.67 5.32 2.92
C VAL A 283 -2.40 5.13 4.41
N ASN A 284 -1.45 5.85 5.00
CA ASN A 284 -1.20 5.75 6.44
C ASN A 284 -2.38 6.26 7.28
N MET A 285 -3.08 7.31 6.84
CA MET A 285 -4.33 7.78 7.48
C MET A 285 -5.44 6.73 7.37
N MET A 286 -5.58 6.06 6.23
CA MET A 286 -6.48 4.92 6.06
C MET A 286 -6.13 3.79 7.03
N LEU A 287 -4.86 3.37 7.09
CA LEU A 287 -4.40 2.29 7.96
C LEU A 287 -4.63 2.63 9.45
N LYS A 288 -4.41 3.90 9.83
CA LYS A 288 -4.71 4.39 11.18
C LYS A 288 -6.19 4.22 11.53
N GLU A 289 -7.10 4.54 10.60
CA GLU A 289 -8.53 4.36 10.81
C GLU A 289 -8.91 2.88 10.93
N VAL A 290 -8.38 2.02 10.06
CA VAL A 290 -8.57 0.56 10.11
C VAL A 290 -8.13 -0.02 11.43
N LEU A 291 -7.00 0.44 11.99
CA LEU A 291 -6.43 -0.06 13.25
C LEU A 291 -7.04 0.60 14.49
N SER A 292 -7.83 1.66 14.33
CA SER A 292 -8.46 2.39 15.43
C SER A 292 -9.32 1.48 16.32
N GLN A 293 -9.40 1.79 17.60
CA GLN A 293 -10.33 1.12 18.51
C GLN A 293 -11.80 1.37 18.14
N ASN A 294 -12.06 2.52 17.52
CA ASN A 294 -13.39 2.95 17.05
C ASN A 294 -13.62 2.60 15.59
N ALA A 295 -12.77 1.77 14.96
CA ALA A 295 -12.96 1.34 13.58
C ALA A 295 -14.35 0.77 13.36
N SER A 296 -14.99 1.15 12.26
CA SER A 296 -16.32 0.65 11.93
C SER A 296 -16.28 -0.86 11.64
N LYS A 297 -17.36 -1.57 11.98
CA LYS A 297 -17.49 -3.00 11.69
C LYS A 297 -17.51 -3.25 10.17
N GLY A 298 -17.13 -4.45 9.76
CA GLY A 298 -17.08 -4.86 8.36
C GLY A 298 -15.67 -4.96 7.83
N LYS A 299 -15.48 -4.84 6.51
CA LYS A 299 -14.17 -5.04 5.87
C LYS A 299 -13.66 -3.79 5.18
N THR A 300 -12.36 -3.56 5.31
CA THR A 300 -11.62 -2.61 4.48
C THR A 300 -10.64 -3.42 3.64
N ILE A 301 -10.82 -3.35 2.32
CA ILE A 301 -10.02 -4.09 1.34
C ILE A 301 -9.02 -3.10 0.72
N PHE A 302 -7.75 -3.39 0.83
CA PHE A 302 -6.67 -2.63 0.23
C PHE A 302 -5.98 -3.46 -0.84
N ILE A 303 -5.95 -2.93 -2.06
CA ILE A 303 -5.31 -3.56 -3.22
C ILE A 303 -4.29 -2.60 -3.81
N CYS A 304 -3.07 -3.06 -3.99
CA CYS A 304 -2.01 -2.29 -4.66
C CYS A 304 -1.23 -3.22 -5.59
N ASP A 305 -1.40 -3.05 -6.90
CA ASP A 305 -0.77 -3.92 -7.91
C ASP A 305 0.76 -3.81 -7.94
N GLU A 306 1.31 -2.66 -7.55
CA GLU A 306 2.75 -2.41 -7.46
C GLU A 306 3.07 -1.66 -6.15
N LEU A 307 3.17 -2.39 -5.04
CA LEU A 307 3.32 -1.80 -3.71
C LEU A 307 4.52 -0.84 -3.57
N PRO A 308 5.70 -1.10 -4.13
CA PRO A 308 6.85 -0.21 -3.98
C PRO A 308 6.65 1.22 -4.50
N VAL A 309 5.68 1.46 -5.40
CA VAL A 309 5.45 2.80 -6.00
C VAL A 309 4.95 3.83 -4.98
N ILE A 310 4.24 3.39 -3.94
CA ILE A 310 3.72 4.29 -2.89
C ILE A 310 4.72 4.53 -1.75
N GLY A 311 5.94 3.97 -1.85
CA GLY A 311 6.94 4.08 -0.81
C GLY A 311 6.61 3.26 0.45
N LYS A 312 7.36 3.51 1.53
CA LYS A 312 7.14 2.83 2.81
C LYS A 312 5.89 3.36 3.51
N VAL A 313 4.86 2.52 3.62
CA VAL A 313 3.64 2.75 4.42
C VAL A 313 3.59 1.79 5.60
N ASP A 314 2.74 2.06 6.62
CA ASP A 314 2.67 1.27 7.87
C ASP A 314 1.94 -0.06 7.69
N LEU A 315 2.09 -0.67 6.50
CA LEU A 315 1.37 -1.87 6.10
C LEU A 315 1.77 -3.11 6.89
N SER A 316 3.04 -3.22 7.33
CA SER A 316 3.53 -4.33 8.14
C SER A 316 2.76 -4.48 9.47
N TYR A 317 2.35 -3.36 10.09
CA TYR A 317 1.47 -3.38 11.25
C TYR A 317 0.05 -3.79 10.89
N ALA A 318 -0.48 -3.22 9.80
CA ALA A 318 -1.86 -3.44 9.40
C ALA A 318 -2.15 -4.89 8.99
N VAL A 319 -1.25 -5.55 8.26
CA VAL A 319 -1.43 -6.96 7.87
C VAL A 319 -1.42 -7.92 9.07
N ASN A 320 -0.66 -7.59 10.13
CA ASN A 320 -0.55 -8.44 11.30
C ASN A 320 -1.67 -8.19 12.33
N LEU A 321 -2.10 -6.95 12.52
CA LEU A 321 -3.07 -6.56 13.54
C LEU A 321 -4.48 -6.32 12.98
N GLY A 322 -4.60 -5.98 11.71
CA GLY A 322 -5.85 -5.60 11.06
C GLY A 322 -6.79 -6.77 10.75
N ARG A 323 -6.29 -8.03 10.77
CA ARG A 323 -7.11 -9.22 10.52
C ARG A 323 -8.38 -9.25 11.40
N ALA A 324 -8.22 -9.07 12.70
CA ALA A 324 -9.34 -9.05 13.64
C ALA A 324 -10.31 -7.87 13.42
N LYS A 325 -9.91 -6.88 12.66
CA LYS A 325 -10.70 -5.68 12.30
C LYS A 325 -11.26 -5.75 10.87
N GLY A 326 -11.13 -6.90 10.21
CA GLY A 326 -11.63 -7.10 8.85
C GLY A 326 -10.79 -6.43 7.77
N PHE A 327 -9.50 -6.16 8.03
CA PHE A 327 -8.59 -5.66 7.00
C PHE A 327 -8.17 -6.78 6.06
N VAL A 328 -8.35 -6.55 4.77
CA VAL A 328 -7.91 -7.42 3.66
C VAL A 328 -6.84 -6.69 2.89
N CYS A 329 -5.67 -7.30 2.75
CA CYS A 329 -4.53 -6.72 2.05
C CYS A 329 -4.09 -7.60 0.89
N ILE A 330 -4.11 -7.07 -0.32
CA ILE A 330 -3.68 -7.75 -1.54
C ILE A 330 -2.66 -6.85 -2.24
N VAL A 331 -1.42 -7.30 -2.35
CA VAL A 331 -0.35 -6.47 -2.91
C VAL A 331 0.51 -7.22 -3.90
N GLY A 332 0.85 -6.52 -4.98
CA GLY A 332 1.77 -6.97 -6.01
C GLY A 332 3.14 -6.29 -5.89
N PHE A 333 4.18 -6.97 -6.33
CA PHE A 333 5.53 -6.45 -6.53
C PHE A 333 6.30 -7.31 -7.52
N GLN A 334 7.38 -6.75 -8.08
CA GLN A 334 8.12 -7.45 -9.14
C GLN A 334 9.29 -8.25 -8.60
N SER A 335 9.87 -7.82 -7.47
CA SER A 335 11.01 -8.49 -6.86
C SER A 335 11.03 -8.29 -5.34
N ILE A 336 11.62 -9.24 -4.63
CA ILE A 336 11.86 -9.15 -3.18
C ILE A 336 12.80 -7.99 -2.84
N GLU A 337 13.78 -7.72 -3.69
CA GLU A 337 14.72 -6.62 -3.52
C GLU A 337 14.01 -5.25 -3.50
N GLN A 338 12.94 -5.06 -4.26
CA GLN A 338 12.14 -3.84 -4.20
C GLN A 338 11.47 -3.67 -2.84
N ILE A 339 10.98 -4.74 -2.24
CA ILE A 339 10.40 -4.72 -0.89
C ILE A 339 11.48 -4.36 0.12
N TYR A 340 12.67 -4.99 0.06
CA TYR A 340 13.76 -4.71 0.98
C TYR A 340 14.33 -3.30 0.81
N SER A 341 14.40 -2.79 -0.41
CA SER A 341 14.86 -1.40 -0.64
C SER A 341 13.86 -0.37 -0.11
N THR A 342 12.55 -0.68 -0.15
CA THR A 342 11.50 0.24 0.31
C THR A 342 11.30 0.18 1.83
N TYR A 343 11.26 -1.02 2.40
CA TYR A 343 10.89 -1.24 3.81
C TYR A 343 12.11 -1.47 4.72
N GLY A 344 13.27 -1.81 4.16
CA GLY A 344 14.38 -2.43 4.85
C GLY A 344 14.15 -3.95 5.01
N GLU A 345 15.20 -4.73 5.16
CA GLU A 345 15.12 -6.19 5.22
C GLU A 345 14.24 -6.68 6.39
N LYS A 346 14.37 -6.08 7.57
CA LYS A 346 13.62 -6.47 8.77
C LYS A 346 12.13 -6.26 8.61
N ASP A 347 11.72 -5.04 8.28
CA ASP A 347 10.29 -4.69 8.15
C ASP A 347 9.68 -5.33 6.90
N GLY A 348 10.48 -5.51 5.82
CA GLY A 348 10.09 -6.24 4.63
C GLY A 348 9.77 -7.70 4.94
N ASN A 349 10.59 -8.38 5.72
CA ASN A 349 10.32 -9.75 6.16
C ASN A 349 9.06 -9.84 7.04
N VAL A 350 8.83 -8.87 7.94
CA VAL A 350 7.60 -8.81 8.75
C VAL A 350 6.36 -8.63 7.87
N LEU A 351 6.44 -7.76 6.86
CA LEU A 351 5.37 -7.55 5.89
C LEU A 351 5.07 -8.84 5.09
N LEU A 352 6.11 -9.45 4.53
CA LEU A 352 5.97 -10.68 3.73
C LEU A 352 5.45 -11.86 4.56
N ALA A 353 5.81 -11.96 5.84
CA ALA A 353 5.28 -12.97 6.75
C ALA A 353 3.79 -12.76 7.06
N GLY A 354 3.36 -11.50 7.17
CA GLY A 354 1.96 -11.15 7.43
C GLY A 354 1.01 -11.40 6.23
N LEU A 355 1.55 -11.46 5.00
CA LEU A 355 0.82 -11.80 3.79
C LEU A 355 0.84 -13.32 3.60
N CYS A 356 -0.10 -14.03 4.25
CA CYS A 356 -0.01 -15.48 4.40
C CYS A 356 -0.30 -16.28 3.11
N SER A 357 -1.11 -15.75 2.20
CA SER A 357 -1.33 -16.36 0.87
C SER A 357 -0.36 -15.75 -0.14
N LYS A 358 0.36 -16.61 -0.86
CA LYS A 358 1.42 -16.20 -1.77
C LYS A 358 1.23 -16.79 -3.15
N LEU A 359 1.26 -15.93 -4.16
CA LEU A 359 1.19 -16.30 -5.56
C LEU A 359 2.50 -15.88 -6.24
N PHE A 360 3.26 -16.85 -6.66
CA PHE A 360 4.58 -16.69 -7.22
C PHE A 360 4.57 -16.94 -8.73
N PHE A 361 4.50 -15.88 -9.49
CA PHE A 361 4.76 -15.88 -10.92
C PHE A 361 6.29 -15.88 -11.17
N LYS A 362 6.70 -15.94 -12.42
CA LYS A 362 8.12 -15.88 -12.78
C LYS A 362 8.74 -14.52 -12.45
N PRO A 363 9.70 -14.42 -11.51
CA PRO A 363 10.49 -13.23 -11.29
C PRO A 363 11.76 -13.25 -12.17
N ASN A 364 12.36 -12.07 -12.40
CA ASN A 364 13.60 -11.97 -13.16
C ASN A 364 14.86 -12.16 -12.30
N ASP A 365 14.79 -11.77 -11.03
CA ASP A 365 15.97 -11.69 -10.16
C ASP A 365 16.22 -12.96 -9.37
N PRO A 366 17.52 -13.30 -9.09
CA PRO A 366 17.88 -14.50 -8.35
C PRO A 366 17.40 -14.51 -6.90
N ALA A 367 17.34 -13.34 -6.24
CA ALA A 367 16.93 -13.25 -4.84
C ALA A 367 15.45 -13.65 -4.67
N SER A 368 14.58 -13.20 -5.58
CA SER A 368 13.19 -13.63 -5.61
C SER A 368 13.03 -15.11 -5.90
N ARG A 369 13.82 -15.68 -6.84
CA ARG A 369 13.77 -17.13 -7.11
C ARG A 369 14.21 -17.95 -5.90
N LYS A 370 15.28 -17.52 -5.22
CA LYS A 370 15.70 -18.14 -3.96
C LYS A 370 14.60 -18.07 -2.89
N HIS A 371 13.96 -16.91 -2.74
CA HIS A 371 12.85 -16.73 -1.79
C HIS A 371 11.70 -17.72 -2.06
N ILE A 372 11.35 -17.93 -3.33
CA ILE A 372 10.31 -18.90 -3.73
C ILE A 372 10.75 -20.32 -3.36
N THR A 373 11.97 -20.71 -3.73
CA THR A 373 12.52 -22.03 -3.41
C THR A 373 12.52 -22.30 -1.90
N ASP A 374 12.98 -21.32 -1.11
CA ASP A 374 13.04 -21.44 0.36
C ASP A 374 11.63 -21.52 0.96
N TYR A 375 10.63 -20.82 0.39
CA TYR A 375 9.22 -20.85 0.84
C TYR A 375 8.59 -22.24 0.71
N PHE A 376 8.80 -22.92 -0.43
CA PHE A 376 8.24 -24.27 -0.64
C PHE A 376 9.03 -25.35 0.10
N GLY A 377 10.28 -25.07 0.44
CA GLY A 377 11.13 -25.96 1.21
C GLY A 377 11.59 -27.20 0.47
N LYS A 378 11.92 -28.24 1.23
CA LYS A 378 12.50 -29.47 0.72
C LYS A 378 11.62 -30.67 0.98
N GLY A 379 11.82 -31.73 0.14
CA GLY A 379 11.17 -33.01 0.27
C GLY A 379 12.11 -34.14 -0.19
N ILE A 380 11.63 -35.36 -0.14
CA ILE A 380 12.34 -36.51 -0.73
C ILE A 380 11.81 -36.68 -2.15
N LEU A 381 12.71 -36.51 -3.11
CA LEU A 381 12.44 -36.60 -4.54
C LEU A 381 12.98 -37.91 -5.12
N GLU A 382 12.20 -38.50 -5.99
CA GLU A 382 12.58 -39.66 -6.79
C GLU A 382 12.79 -39.22 -8.24
N TYR A 383 13.98 -39.44 -8.74
CA TYR A 383 14.34 -39.22 -10.13
C TYR A 383 14.41 -40.57 -10.84
N ILE A 384 13.58 -40.72 -11.88
CA ILE A 384 13.54 -41.91 -12.72
C ILE A 384 14.11 -41.56 -14.09
N ASP A 385 15.32 -42.04 -14.36
CA ASP A 385 15.97 -41.86 -15.66
C ASP A 385 15.75 -43.09 -16.52
N ILE A 386 14.98 -42.92 -17.58
CA ILE A 386 14.65 -43.97 -18.57
C ILE A 386 15.55 -43.77 -19.79
N SER A 387 16.49 -44.68 -19.98
CA SER A 387 17.40 -44.71 -21.13
C SER A 387 17.32 -46.07 -21.87
N PRO A 388 17.82 -46.14 -23.10
CA PRO A 388 17.86 -47.44 -23.85
C PRO A 388 18.61 -48.57 -23.13
N GLY A 389 19.48 -48.22 -22.17
CA GLY A 389 20.24 -49.17 -21.35
C GLY A 389 19.56 -49.61 -20.05
N GLY A 390 18.35 -49.11 -19.75
CA GLY A 390 17.62 -49.48 -18.55
C GLY A 390 17.07 -48.26 -17.78
N THR A 391 16.33 -48.54 -16.70
CA THR A 391 15.77 -47.54 -15.81
C THR A 391 16.65 -47.40 -14.55
N ARG A 392 17.11 -46.17 -14.25
CA ARG A 392 17.80 -45.82 -12.99
C ARG A 392 16.86 -45.05 -12.12
N ILE A 393 16.77 -45.43 -10.83
CA ILE A 393 16.00 -44.70 -9.81
C ILE A 393 16.96 -44.16 -8.80
N ARG A 394 16.89 -42.84 -8.54
CA ARG A 394 17.67 -42.16 -7.49
C ARG A 394 16.71 -41.42 -6.59
N ARG A 395 16.93 -41.54 -5.28
CA ARG A 395 16.17 -40.83 -4.25
C ARG A 395 17.11 -39.93 -3.49
N GLU A 396 16.73 -38.65 -3.36
CA GLU A 396 17.52 -37.67 -2.63
C GLU A 396 16.65 -36.57 -2.04
N GLU A 397 17.16 -35.91 -1.01
CA GLU A 397 16.56 -34.67 -0.52
C GLU A 397 16.79 -33.56 -1.54
N GLY A 398 15.74 -32.85 -1.90
CA GLY A 398 15.81 -31.74 -2.85
C GLY A 398 14.68 -30.74 -2.65
N ASN A 399 14.79 -29.59 -3.28
CA ASN A 399 13.77 -28.55 -3.23
C ASN A 399 12.49 -28.99 -3.94
N LEU A 400 11.34 -28.78 -3.31
CA LEU A 400 10.04 -29.10 -3.91
C LEU A 400 9.79 -28.24 -5.16
N VAL A 401 10.21 -26.97 -5.11
CA VAL A 401 10.28 -26.06 -6.26
C VAL A 401 11.73 -25.58 -6.38
N ASP A 402 12.38 -25.90 -7.48
CA ASP A 402 13.76 -25.48 -7.74
C ASP A 402 13.83 -24.29 -8.72
N ASP A 403 15.02 -23.71 -8.88
CA ASP A 403 15.26 -22.56 -9.76
C ASP A 403 14.84 -22.85 -11.21
N THR A 404 15.02 -24.09 -11.68
CA THR A 404 14.65 -24.51 -13.03
C THR A 404 13.11 -24.53 -13.20
N ASP A 405 12.37 -25.00 -12.19
CA ASP A 405 10.92 -24.99 -12.18
C ASP A 405 10.38 -23.56 -12.32
N ILE A 406 11.01 -22.60 -11.60
CA ILE A 406 10.62 -21.19 -11.65
C ILE A 406 10.96 -20.55 -13.00
N LEU A 407 12.15 -20.82 -13.53
CA LEU A 407 12.58 -20.30 -14.84
C LEU A 407 11.70 -20.78 -15.99
N ASN A 408 11.08 -21.96 -15.88
CA ASN A 408 10.21 -22.56 -16.86
C ASN A 408 8.74 -22.10 -16.76
N LEU A 409 8.37 -21.24 -15.80
CA LEU A 409 7.03 -20.66 -15.73
C LEU A 409 6.74 -19.82 -16.98
N ARG A 410 5.56 -20.01 -17.55
CA ARG A 410 5.02 -19.25 -18.68
C ARG A 410 4.15 -18.11 -18.16
N VAL A 411 3.70 -17.24 -19.06
CA VAL A 411 2.68 -16.24 -18.74
C VAL A 411 1.41 -16.97 -18.26
N GLY A 412 0.88 -16.53 -17.12
CA GLY A 412 -0.28 -17.16 -16.46
C GLY A 412 0.07 -18.33 -15.52
N ASP A 413 1.28 -18.92 -15.61
CA ASP A 413 1.70 -19.94 -14.65
C ASP A 413 2.11 -19.31 -13.32
N CYS A 414 1.64 -19.86 -12.20
CA CYS A 414 2.14 -19.51 -10.89
C CYS A 414 2.19 -20.69 -9.92
N PHE A 415 3.11 -20.61 -8.99
CA PHE A 415 3.12 -21.43 -7.79
C PHE A 415 2.30 -20.73 -6.71
N VAL A 416 1.45 -21.45 -6.05
CA VAL A 416 0.52 -20.92 -5.04
C VAL A 416 0.78 -21.57 -3.69
N GLY A 417 0.86 -20.78 -2.65
CA GLY A 417 0.80 -21.23 -1.27
C GLY A 417 -0.30 -20.46 -0.54
N LEU A 418 -1.37 -21.13 -0.18
CA LEU A 418 -2.51 -20.53 0.50
C LEU A 418 -2.36 -20.57 2.02
N SER A 419 -3.02 -19.65 2.71
CA SER A 419 -2.95 -19.53 4.17
C SER A 419 -3.58 -20.69 4.94
N ASN A 420 -4.29 -21.60 4.26
CA ASN A 420 -4.78 -22.87 4.81
C ASN A 420 -3.78 -24.03 4.67
N GLY A 421 -2.59 -23.80 4.09
CA GLY A 421 -1.54 -24.78 3.89
C GLY A 421 -1.55 -25.49 2.52
N GLU A 422 -2.54 -25.20 1.67
CA GLU A 422 -2.56 -25.75 0.30
C GLU A 422 -1.43 -25.14 -0.53
N MET A 423 -0.65 -26.02 -1.19
CA MET A 423 0.46 -25.65 -2.09
C MET A 423 0.30 -26.38 -3.43
N PHE A 424 0.31 -25.63 -4.53
CA PHE A 424 0.11 -26.19 -5.86
C PHE A 424 0.64 -25.28 -6.96
N LYS A 425 0.75 -25.81 -8.18
CA LYS A 425 1.03 -25.06 -9.40
C LYS A 425 -0.26 -24.93 -10.20
N ILE A 426 -0.53 -23.75 -10.74
CA ILE A 426 -1.71 -23.49 -11.57
C ILE A 426 -1.33 -22.60 -12.76
N HIS A 427 -1.98 -22.86 -13.90
CA HIS A 427 -2.02 -21.94 -15.04
C HIS A 427 -3.36 -21.20 -15.02
N ILE A 428 -3.33 -19.88 -14.92
CA ILE A 428 -4.49 -18.99 -14.91
C ILE A 428 -4.67 -18.44 -16.32
N ALA A 429 -5.81 -18.74 -16.95
CA ALA A 429 -6.14 -18.31 -18.31
C ALA A 429 -6.51 -16.82 -18.38
#